data_bf4e682442053aca7fee68bc02d6057f
#
_entry.id   bf4e682442053aca7fee68bc02d6057f
#
_cell.length_a   1.000
_cell.length_b   1.000
_cell.length_c   1.000
_cell.angle_alpha   90.00
_cell.angle_beta   90.00
_cell.angle_gamma   90.00
#
_symmetry.space_group_name_H-M   'P 1'
#
loop_
_entity.id
_entity.type
_entity.pdbx_description
1 polymer ?
#
loop_
_entity_poly.entity_id
_entity_poly.type
_entity_poly.pdbx_seq_one_letter_code
_entity_poly.pdbx_strand_id
1 'polypeptide(L)'
;MTYHSTYQAARLIAPKVEVIFAAHLAAAKDKGEEDLAPLPTARIAEAIIDATFWASLRKEEGHSPKISLAYLPPQQAGNPLLFKQRFPLNPNTLTKLAPGIERAGIHLGVWDEDGQLYIWGTTVSIPNFCFVLDVSEPALLVIKHRRIYGFGKFTNIAVLKGDQVKMVDPYNTQHPDCPPMLLSLLDLTALTYWNDSVNVMIQLAVSMRAHGRGGTLLIVQKESSNWLQSIIKPIQYYIQPPFTGLSKLLKQDRKESSQIFWQTALKREVDHLAGLTAVDGATIISSDYELLSFGAKIGRAKGKDNIDELAFSEPIEGGDAVIIHPAKSGGTRHLSAAQFAHD
;
A
#
# COMPACT_ATOMS: atom_id res chain seq x y z
N MET A 1 2.99 20.71 -19.63
CA MET A 1 3.26 19.68 -20.64
C MET A 1 1.98 18.90 -20.88
N THR A 2 1.54 18.76 -22.13
CA THR A 2 0.41 17.91 -22.48
C THR A 2 0.83 16.45 -22.28
N TYR A 3 0.19 15.73 -21.37
CA TYR A 3 0.39 14.30 -21.22
C TYR A 3 -0.08 13.60 -22.50
N HIS A 4 0.80 12.83 -23.12
CA HIS A 4 0.47 11.99 -24.26
C HIS A 4 0.55 10.53 -23.84
N SER A 5 -0.62 9.91 -23.70
CA SER A 5 -0.71 8.46 -23.47
C SER A 5 -0.12 7.71 -24.68
N THR A 6 0.69 6.71 -24.38
CA THR A 6 1.28 5.81 -25.39
C THR A 6 0.56 4.48 -25.47
N TYR A 7 -0.26 4.15 -24.47
CA TYR A 7 -1.09 2.96 -24.45
C TYR A 7 -2.44 3.22 -25.13
N GLN A 8 -2.64 2.70 -26.32
CA GLN A 8 -3.82 2.97 -27.15
C GLN A 8 -5.14 2.56 -26.47
N ALA A 9 -5.16 1.43 -25.77
CA ALA A 9 -6.36 0.98 -25.07
C ALA A 9 -6.81 1.96 -23.97
N ALA A 10 -5.87 2.67 -23.32
CA ALA A 10 -6.21 3.73 -22.35
C ALA A 10 -7.03 4.85 -23.01
N ARG A 11 -6.60 5.32 -24.19
CA ARG A 11 -7.33 6.37 -24.96
C ARG A 11 -8.73 5.94 -25.36
N LEU A 12 -8.89 4.68 -25.75
CA LEU A 12 -10.17 4.15 -26.21
C LEU A 12 -11.17 3.96 -25.07
N ILE A 13 -10.69 3.59 -23.88
CA ILE A 13 -11.56 3.23 -22.76
C ILE A 13 -11.90 4.42 -21.85
N ALA A 14 -10.98 5.37 -21.69
CA ALA A 14 -11.12 6.46 -20.72
C ALA A 14 -12.41 7.30 -20.87
N PRO A 15 -12.85 7.69 -22.08
CA PRO A 15 -14.13 8.39 -22.26
C PRO A 15 -15.33 7.55 -21.82
N LYS A 16 -15.30 6.24 -22.07
CA LYS A 16 -16.37 5.33 -21.63
C LYS A 16 -16.42 5.18 -20.14
N VAL A 17 -15.24 5.10 -19.51
CA VAL A 17 -15.12 5.05 -18.04
C VAL A 17 -15.71 6.30 -17.41
N GLU A 18 -15.38 7.51 -17.90
CA GLU A 18 -15.94 8.76 -17.41
C GLU A 18 -17.47 8.77 -17.48
N VAL A 19 -18.05 8.38 -18.64
CA VAL A 19 -19.52 8.33 -18.83
C VAL A 19 -20.18 7.37 -17.82
N ILE A 20 -19.62 6.18 -17.61
CA ILE A 20 -20.18 5.21 -16.67
C ILE A 20 -20.09 5.71 -15.24
N PHE A 21 -18.94 6.25 -14.82
CA PHE A 21 -18.77 6.80 -13.48
C PHE A 21 -19.71 8.00 -13.25
N ALA A 22 -19.86 8.90 -14.24
CA ALA A 22 -20.79 10.01 -14.17
C ALA A 22 -22.25 9.56 -13.97
N ALA A 23 -22.67 8.53 -14.74
CA ALA A 23 -24.02 7.97 -14.61
C ALA A 23 -24.26 7.34 -13.23
N HIS A 24 -23.29 6.57 -12.71
CA HIS A 24 -23.39 5.95 -11.40
C HIS A 24 -23.39 6.97 -10.26
N LEU A 25 -22.56 8.01 -10.35
CA LEU A 25 -22.53 9.09 -9.36
C LEU A 25 -23.81 9.92 -9.37
N ALA A 26 -24.37 10.21 -10.55
CA ALA A 26 -25.65 10.91 -10.68
C ALA A 26 -26.78 10.09 -10.03
N ALA A 27 -26.88 8.80 -10.34
CA ALA A 27 -27.89 7.91 -9.76
C ALA A 27 -27.75 7.75 -8.23
N ALA A 28 -26.53 7.84 -7.70
CA ALA A 28 -26.28 7.81 -6.27
C ALA A 28 -26.74 9.12 -5.59
N LYS A 29 -26.42 10.27 -6.19
CA LYS A 29 -26.86 11.59 -5.71
C LYS A 29 -28.37 11.71 -5.69
N ASP A 30 -29.05 11.24 -6.73
CA ASP A 30 -30.51 11.23 -6.81
C ASP A 30 -31.17 10.39 -5.70
N LYS A 31 -30.46 9.41 -5.17
CA LYS A 31 -30.87 8.60 -4.01
C LYS A 31 -30.51 9.21 -2.66
N GLY A 32 -29.87 10.40 -2.65
CA GLY A 32 -29.44 11.08 -1.42
C GLY A 32 -28.21 10.46 -0.77
N GLU A 33 -27.39 9.74 -1.54
CA GLU A 33 -26.16 9.15 -1.00
C GLU A 33 -25.09 10.23 -0.75
N GLU A 34 -24.48 10.14 0.41
CA GLU A 34 -23.37 11.00 0.84
C GLU A 34 -22.03 10.26 0.72
N ASP A 35 -20.91 10.95 0.98
CA ASP A 35 -19.55 10.39 0.92
C ASP A 35 -19.21 9.79 -0.46
N LEU A 36 -19.50 10.53 -1.52
CA LEU A 36 -19.20 10.15 -2.89
C LEU A 36 -17.82 10.63 -3.33
N ALA A 37 -17.10 9.76 -4.02
CA ALA A 37 -15.80 10.08 -4.60
C ALA A 37 -15.90 11.10 -5.76
N PRO A 38 -14.83 11.84 -6.07
CA PRO A 38 -14.79 12.70 -7.25
C PRO A 38 -14.84 11.88 -8.53
N LEU A 39 -15.47 12.46 -9.56
CA LEU A 39 -15.51 11.90 -10.91
C LEU A 39 -14.11 12.00 -11.56
N PRO A 40 -13.49 10.90 -11.99
CA PRO A 40 -12.31 10.97 -12.84
C PRO A 40 -12.72 11.41 -14.26
N THR A 41 -12.15 12.50 -14.76
CA THR A 41 -12.31 12.87 -16.18
C THR A 41 -11.64 11.86 -17.09
N ALA A 42 -12.02 11.80 -18.36
CA ALA A 42 -11.37 10.92 -19.34
C ALA A 42 -9.84 11.11 -19.36
N ARG A 43 -9.37 12.35 -19.31
CA ARG A 43 -7.93 12.66 -19.26
C ARG A 43 -7.26 12.05 -18.02
N ILE A 44 -7.88 12.13 -16.86
CA ILE A 44 -7.37 11.57 -15.61
C ILE A 44 -7.35 10.04 -15.69
N ALA A 45 -8.46 9.43 -16.10
CA ALA A 45 -8.57 7.99 -16.27
C ALA A 45 -7.52 7.45 -17.26
N GLU A 46 -7.37 8.12 -18.42
CA GLU A 46 -6.36 7.77 -19.43
C GLU A 46 -4.94 7.80 -18.84
N ALA A 47 -4.58 8.86 -18.15
CA ALA A 47 -3.25 9.01 -17.57
C ALA A 47 -2.95 7.95 -16.49
N ILE A 48 -3.94 7.62 -15.64
CA ILE A 48 -3.80 6.58 -14.63
C ILE A 48 -3.63 5.20 -15.30
N ILE A 49 -4.47 4.88 -16.28
CA ILE A 49 -4.41 3.60 -17.01
C ILE A 49 -3.08 3.44 -17.73
N ASP A 50 -2.62 4.47 -18.45
CA ASP A 50 -1.36 4.42 -19.20
C ASP A 50 -0.15 4.22 -18.28
N ALA A 51 -0.01 5.05 -17.24
CA ALA A 51 1.10 4.94 -16.29
C ALA A 51 1.14 3.56 -15.61
N THR A 52 -0.04 3.03 -15.26
CA THR A 52 -0.17 1.75 -14.58
C THR A 52 0.12 0.57 -15.52
N PHE A 53 -0.32 0.64 -16.78
CA PHE A 53 0.00 -0.36 -17.79
C PHE A 53 1.51 -0.51 -17.94
N TRP A 54 2.22 0.60 -18.15
CA TRP A 54 3.68 0.55 -18.32
C TRP A 54 4.42 0.15 -17.03
N ALA A 55 3.88 0.47 -15.87
CA ALA A 55 4.41 -0.02 -14.59
C ALA A 55 4.26 -1.55 -14.49
N SER A 56 3.12 -2.10 -14.92
CA SER A 56 2.83 -3.54 -14.81
C SER A 56 3.79 -4.42 -15.61
N LEU A 57 4.40 -3.88 -16.66
CA LEU A 57 5.37 -4.59 -17.51
C LEU A 57 6.80 -4.56 -16.95
N ARG A 58 7.04 -3.78 -15.90
CA ARG A 58 8.35 -3.68 -15.25
C ARG A 58 8.50 -4.75 -14.17
N LYS A 59 9.72 -4.86 -13.67
CA LYS A 59 10.03 -5.72 -12.53
C LYS A 59 10.74 -4.91 -11.45
N GLU A 60 10.42 -5.16 -10.21
CA GLU A 60 11.16 -4.69 -9.04
C GLU A 60 11.71 -5.92 -8.30
N GLU A 61 13.03 -5.97 -8.13
CA GLU A 61 13.73 -7.12 -7.55
C GLU A 61 13.34 -8.48 -8.20
N GLY A 62 13.10 -8.49 -9.53
CA GLY A 62 12.72 -9.70 -10.26
C GLY A 62 11.22 -10.05 -10.24
N HIS A 63 10.41 -9.35 -9.44
CA HIS A 63 8.96 -9.59 -9.31
C HIS A 63 8.14 -8.61 -10.14
N SER A 64 7.07 -9.10 -10.74
CA SER A 64 6.08 -8.25 -11.41
C SER A 64 5.26 -7.49 -10.34
N PRO A 65 5.06 -6.18 -10.49
CA PRO A 65 4.36 -5.39 -9.50
C PRO A 65 2.87 -5.72 -9.49
N LYS A 66 2.29 -5.87 -8.31
CA LYS A 66 0.86 -5.80 -8.08
C LYS A 66 0.54 -4.38 -7.61
N ILE A 67 -0.36 -3.71 -8.28
CA ILE A 67 -0.63 -2.29 -8.06
C ILE A 67 -2.12 -2.11 -7.76
N SER A 68 -2.44 -1.29 -6.79
CA SER A 68 -3.79 -0.80 -6.57
C SER A 68 -3.76 0.71 -6.40
N LEU A 69 -4.48 1.44 -7.25
CA LEU A 69 -4.60 2.89 -7.23
C LEU A 69 -6.04 3.28 -6.92
N ALA A 70 -6.21 4.35 -6.12
CA ALA A 70 -7.50 4.98 -5.88
C ALA A 70 -7.40 6.48 -6.22
N TYR A 71 -8.33 6.99 -7.02
CA TYR A 71 -8.39 8.41 -7.37
C TYR A 71 -9.29 9.17 -6.39
N LEU A 72 -8.65 9.88 -5.46
CA LEU A 72 -9.31 10.72 -4.46
C LEU A 72 -8.33 11.70 -3.84
N PRO A 73 -8.79 12.86 -3.31
CA PRO A 73 -7.96 13.74 -2.50
C PRO A 73 -7.73 13.12 -1.11
N PRO A 74 -6.61 13.41 -0.46
CA PRO A 74 -6.29 12.82 0.85
C PRO A 74 -7.34 13.11 1.94
N GLN A 75 -8.09 14.21 1.83
CA GLN A 75 -9.14 14.60 2.77
C GLN A 75 -10.34 13.66 2.77
N GLN A 76 -10.59 12.98 1.66
CA GLN A 76 -11.67 11.98 1.52
C GLN A 76 -11.21 10.54 1.85
N ALA A 77 -9.93 10.36 2.09
CA ALA A 77 -9.41 9.07 2.51
C ALA A 77 -9.61 8.85 4.01
N GLY A 78 -10.20 7.72 4.39
CA GLY A 78 -10.25 7.32 5.78
C GLY A 78 -8.86 6.83 6.23
N ASN A 79 -8.28 7.48 7.26
CA ASN A 79 -6.99 7.15 7.82
C ASN A 79 -5.82 7.17 6.79
N PRO A 80 -5.59 8.29 6.09
CA PRO A 80 -4.55 8.39 5.07
C PRO A 80 -3.15 8.34 5.68
N LEU A 81 -2.25 7.60 5.03
CA LEU A 81 -0.82 7.65 5.27
C LEU A 81 -0.24 8.64 4.26
N LEU A 82 0.14 9.82 4.70
CA LEU A 82 0.60 10.90 3.83
C LEU A 82 2.12 10.87 3.66
N PHE A 83 2.58 10.91 2.42
CA PHE A 83 3.99 11.15 2.13
C PHE A 83 4.33 12.62 2.36
N LYS A 84 5.48 12.91 2.93
CA LYS A 84 5.96 14.29 3.08
C LYS A 84 6.09 15.01 1.73
N GLN A 85 6.54 14.28 0.72
CA GLN A 85 6.63 14.74 -0.66
C GLN A 85 5.70 13.93 -1.52
N ARG A 86 4.97 14.60 -2.40
CA ARG A 86 4.18 13.91 -3.42
C ARG A 86 5.08 13.41 -4.51
N PHE A 87 4.73 12.28 -5.07
CA PHE A 87 5.47 11.68 -6.17
C PHE A 87 4.67 11.79 -7.45
N PRO A 88 5.28 12.18 -8.58
CA PRO A 88 4.57 12.21 -9.85
C PRO A 88 4.09 10.81 -10.21
N LEU A 89 2.86 10.73 -10.73
CA LEU A 89 2.31 9.48 -11.25
C LEU A 89 3.05 9.11 -12.54
N ASN A 90 3.94 8.14 -12.45
CA ASN A 90 4.65 7.59 -13.59
C ASN A 90 5.01 6.12 -13.37
N PRO A 91 5.35 5.36 -14.42
CA PRO A 91 5.62 3.94 -14.30
C PRO A 91 6.74 3.58 -13.33
N ASN A 92 7.80 4.40 -13.25
CA ASN A 92 8.93 4.14 -12.38
C ASN A 92 8.55 4.25 -10.89
N THR A 93 7.83 5.32 -10.54
CA THR A 93 7.34 5.54 -9.18
C THR A 93 6.38 4.41 -8.75
N LEU A 94 5.44 4.04 -9.63
CA LEU A 94 4.50 2.95 -9.37
C LEU A 94 5.21 1.62 -9.13
N THR A 95 6.17 1.26 -9.98
CA THR A 95 6.92 0.00 -9.84
C THR A 95 7.64 -0.07 -8.49
N LYS A 96 8.28 1.03 -8.06
CA LYS A 96 9.00 1.09 -6.77
C LYS A 96 8.10 1.05 -5.55
N LEU A 97 6.90 1.62 -5.62
CA LEU A 97 5.94 1.65 -4.51
C LEU A 97 5.07 0.38 -4.43
N ALA A 98 4.93 -0.34 -5.56
CA ALA A 98 4.08 -1.53 -5.65
C ALA A 98 4.32 -2.56 -4.54
N PRO A 99 5.57 -2.91 -4.16
CA PRO A 99 5.81 -3.87 -3.09
C PRO A 99 5.12 -3.53 -1.77
N GLY A 100 5.00 -2.23 -1.44
CA GLY A 100 4.37 -1.75 -0.21
C GLY A 100 2.85 -1.88 -0.17
N ILE A 101 2.21 -2.10 -1.33
CA ILE A 101 0.75 -2.11 -1.47
C ILE A 101 0.19 -3.39 -2.13
N GLU A 102 0.98 -4.46 -2.20
CA GLU A 102 0.55 -5.73 -2.82
C GLU A 102 -0.61 -6.42 -2.11
N ARG A 103 -0.91 -6.01 -0.88
CA ARG A 103 -1.99 -6.60 -0.10
C ARG A 103 -3.33 -6.01 -0.47
N ALA A 104 -4.34 -6.86 -0.56
CA ALA A 104 -5.69 -6.47 -0.90
C ALA A 104 -6.24 -5.40 0.07
N GLY A 105 -6.86 -4.37 -0.50
CA GLY A 105 -7.48 -3.28 0.25
C GLY A 105 -6.54 -2.15 0.66
N ILE A 106 -5.27 -2.18 0.23
CA ILE A 106 -4.34 -1.05 0.35
C ILE A 106 -4.23 -0.40 -1.02
N HIS A 107 -4.41 0.91 -1.09
CA HIS A 107 -4.39 1.66 -2.34
C HIS A 107 -3.39 2.81 -2.28
N LEU A 108 -2.63 3.05 -3.34
CA LEU A 108 -1.94 4.32 -3.54
C LEU A 108 -2.99 5.38 -3.89
N GLY A 109 -3.01 6.46 -3.12
CA GLY A 109 -3.90 7.58 -3.36
C GLY A 109 -3.32 8.51 -4.43
N VAL A 110 -4.11 8.76 -5.46
CA VAL A 110 -3.75 9.62 -6.60
C VAL A 110 -4.68 10.82 -6.65
N TRP A 111 -4.11 12.00 -6.88
CA TRP A 111 -4.89 13.22 -7.03
C TRP A 111 -4.28 14.15 -8.09
N ASP A 112 -5.15 14.94 -8.73
CA ASP A 112 -4.75 15.97 -9.69
C ASP A 112 -4.50 17.31 -8.97
N GLU A 113 -3.36 17.93 -9.26
CA GLU A 113 -3.06 19.30 -8.87
C GLU A 113 -2.46 20.02 -10.06
N ASP A 114 -3.04 21.15 -10.40
CA ASP A 114 -2.61 22.00 -11.51
C ASP A 114 -2.44 21.22 -12.84
N GLY A 115 -3.28 20.21 -13.05
CA GLY A 115 -3.27 19.37 -14.24
C GLY A 115 -2.18 18.31 -14.26
N GLN A 116 -1.52 18.05 -13.14
CA GLN A 116 -0.57 16.95 -12.96
C GLN A 116 -1.07 15.95 -11.91
N LEU A 117 -0.88 14.67 -12.19
CA LEU A 117 -1.26 13.60 -11.26
C LEU A 117 -0.10 13.23 -10.34
N TYR A 118 -0.39 13.23 -9.05
CA TYR A 118 0.57 12.87 -8.00
C TYR A 118 0.04 11.75 -7.12
N ILE A 119 0.96 10.91 -6.66
CA ILE A 119 0.72 9.94 -5.59
C ILE A 119 0.99 10.68 -4.28
N TRP A 120 -0.04 10.85 -3.45
CA TRP A 120 0.05 11.57 -2.19
C TRP A 120 0.34 10.68 -0.98
N GLY A 121 0.11 9.37 -1.10
CA GLY A 121 0.27 8.44 0.01
C GLY A 121 -0.44 7.13 -0.22
N THR A 122 -0.84 6.47 0.86
CA THR A 122 -1.65 5.25 0.82
C THR A 122 -2.89 5.38 1.70
N THR A 123 -3.91 4.57 1.39
CA THR A 123 -5.12 4.48 2.20
C THR A 123 -5.68 3.06 2.18
N VAL A 124 -6.40 2.70 3.24
CA VAL A 124 -7.15 1.44 3.37
C VAL A 124 -8.66 1.67 3.36
N SER A 125 -9.09 2.93 3.34
CA SER A 125 -10.50 3.31 3.32
C SER A 125 -10.73 4.40 2.29
N ILE A 126 -11.65 4.14 1.37
CA ILE A 126 -12.00 5.01 0.26
C ILE A 126 -13.51 5.28 0.25
N PRO A 127 -13.97 6.44 -0.25
CA PRO A 127 -15.39 6.77 -0.34
C PRO A 127 -16.13 5.90 -1.37
N ASN A 128 -17.44 6.01 -1.37
CA ASN A 128 -18.29 5.30 -2.31
C ASN A 128 -18.07 5.80 -3.75
N PHE A 129 -18.18 4.89 -4.71
CA PHE A 129 -17.91 5.13 -6.14
C PHE A 129 -16.48 5.62 -6.45
N CYS A 130 -15.55 5.50 -5.52
CA CYS A 130 -14.15 5.83 -5.77
C CYS A 130 -13.62 4.99 -6.95
N PHE A 131 -13.02 5.66 -7.93
CA PHE A 131 -12.32 5.00 -9.02
C PHE A 131 -11.12 4.24 -8.46
N VAL A 132 -11.05 2.96 -8.76
CA VAL A 132 -9.95 2.09 -8.40
C VAL A 132 -9.45 1.37 -9.66
N LEU A 133 -8.14 1.30 -9.81
CA LEU A 133 -7.48 0.52 -10.84
C LEU A 133 -6.51 -0.47 -10.19
N ASP A 134 -6.74 -1.75 -10.44
CA ASP A 134 -5.89 -2.83 -9.96
C ASP A 134 -5.10 -3.49 -11.08
N VAL A 135 -3.88 -3.89 -10.76
CA VAL A 135 -3.02 -4.77 -11.55
C VAL A 135 -2.69 -6.00 -10.72
N SER A 136 -3.04 -7.17 -11.21
CA SER A 136 -2.71 -8.46 -10.58
C SER A 136 -1.59 -9.21 -11.33
N GLU A 137 -1.48 -8.98 -12.63
CA GLU A 137 -0.51 -9.60 -13.54
C GLU A 137 -0.03 -8.58 -14.56
N PRO A 138 1.12 -8.81 -15.21
CA PRO A 138 1.59 -7.94 -16.30
C PRO A 138 0.52 -7.75 -17.37
N ALA A 139 0.28 -6.50 -17.75
CA ALA A 139 -0.70 -6.07 -18.75
C ALA A 139 -2.18 -6.46 -18.44
N LEU A 140 -2.50 -6.91 -17.23
CA LEU A 140 -3.87 -7.17 -16.81
C LEU A 140 -4.32 -6.10 -15.81
N LEU A 141 -5.18 -5.19 -16.26
CA LEU A 141 -5.71 -4.08 -15.49
C LEU A 141 -7.22 -4.24 -15.29
N VAL A 142 -7.70 -3.99 -14.08
CA VAL A 142 -9.12 -4.01 -13.74
C VAL A 142 -9.54 -2.64 -13.22
N ILE A 143 -10.47 -1.99 -13.93
CA ILE A 143 -11.09 -0.74 -13.49
C ILE A 143 -12.37 -1.08 -12.75
N LYS A 144 -12.51 -0.55 -11.54
CA LYS A 144 -13.64 -0.82 -10.65
C LYS A 144 -13.96 0.40 -9.80
N HIS A 145 -15.12 0.40 -9.16
CA HIS A 145 -15.44 1.36 -8.09
C HIS A 145 -15.96 0.66 -6.84
N ARG A 146 -15.86 1.35 -5.69
CA ARG A 146 -16.42 0.86 -4.45
C ARG A 146 -17.95 0.88 -4.51
N ARG A 147 -18.59 -0.20 -4.05
CA ARG A 147 -20.05 -0.32 -3.93
C ARG A 147 -20.56 0.27 -2.62
N ILE A 148 -21.79 0.81 -2.65
CA ILE A 148 -22.57 1.11 -1.44
C ILE A 148 -23.32 -0.14 -0.98
N TYR A 149 -24.00 -0.82 -1.91
CA TYR A 149 -24.87 -1.96 -1.64
C TYR A 149 -24.50 -3.18 -2.48
N GLY A 150 -24.87 -4.36 -1.99
CA GLY A 150 -24.73 -5.62 -2.71
C GLY A 150 -23.56 -6.48 -2.25
N PHE A 151 -23.41 -7.62 -2.91
CA PHE A 151 -22.35 -8.59 -2.59
C PHE A 151 -21.00 -8.09 -3.13
N GLY A 152 -19.96 -8.09 -2.28
CA GLY A 152 -18.61 -7.62 -2.63
C GLY A 152 -18.40 -6.12 -2.45
N LYS A 153 -17.13 -5.75 -2.24
CA LYS A 153 -16.75 -4.35 -1.97
C LYS A 153 -16.70 -3.48 -3.22
N PHE A 154 -16.56 -4.09 -4.41
CA PHE A 154 -16.30 -3.41 -5.67
C PHE A 154 -17.20 -3.88 -6.80
N THR A 155 -17.46 -2.98 -7.75
CA THR A 155 -18.07 -3.27 -9.05
C THR A 155 -17.02 -3.10 -10.12
N ASN A 156 -16.77 -4.14 -10.91
CA ASN A 156 -15.89 -4.04 -12.06
C ASN A 156 -16.57 -3.27 -13.20
N ILE A 157 -15.84 -2.37 -13.83
CA ILE A 157 -16.32 -1.53 -14.94
C ILE A 157 -15.68 -1.98 -16.26
N ALA A 158 -14.38 -2.27 -16.22
CA ALA A 158 -13.64 -2.73 -17.39
C ALA A 158 -12.45 -3.59 -17.01
N VAL A 159 -12.12 -4.52 -17.90
CA VAL A 159 -10.89 -5.33 -17.84
C VAL A 159 -10.09 -5.08 -19.12
N LEU A 160 -8.82 -4.73 -18.95
CA LEU A 160 -7.86 -4.55 -20.03
C LEU A 160 -6.81 -5.66 -19.92
N LYS A 161 -6.58 -6.39 -21.01
CA LYS A 161 -5.54 -7.42 -21.09
C LYS A 161 -4.73 -7.20 -22.37
N GLY A 162 -3.54 -6.62 -22.21
CA GLY A 162 -2.77 -6.16 -23.37
C GLY A 162 -3.56 -5.11 -24.15
N ASP A 163 -3.83 -5.34 -25.42
CA ASP A 163 -4.61 -4.48 -26.32
C ASP A 163 -6.13 -4.75 -26.27
N GLN A 164 -6.55 -5.81 -25.61
CA GLN A 164 -7.95 -6.19 -25.49
C GLN A 164 -8.63 -5.42 -24.37
N VAL A 165 -9.82 -4.91 -24.65
CA VAL A 165 -10.67 -4.18 -23.69
C VAL A 165 -12.03 -4.86 -23.62
N LYS A 166 -12.42 -5.30 -22.41
CA LYS A 166 -13.75 -5.82 -22.10
C LYS A 166 -14.46 -4.87 -21.15
N MET A 167 -15.59 -4.30 -21.58
CA MET A 167 -16.49 -3.61 -20.65
C MET A 167 -17.28 -4.64 -19.88
N VAL A 168 -17.40 -4.44 -18.57
CA VAL A 168 -18.23 -5.26 -17.70
C VAL A 168 -19.56 -4.53 -17.51
N ASP A 169 -20.65 -5.14 -17.99
CA ASP A 169 -22.00 -4.60 -17.75
C ASP A 169 -22.44 -4.99 -16.33
N PRO A 170 -22.55 -4.01 -15.40
CA PRO A 170 -22.96 -4.29 -14.04
C PRO A 170 -24.42 -4.78 -13.91
N TYR A 171 -25.22 -4.63 -14.96
CA TYR A 171 -26.63 -5.08 -15.01
C TYR A 171 -26.82 -6.43 -15.66
N ASN A 172 -25.78 -6.96 -16.34
CA ASN A 172 -25.86 -8.27 -16.97
C ASN A 172 -25.31 -9.36 -16.07
N THR A 173 -26.15 -9.90 -15.21
CA THR A 173 -25.82 -10.94 -14.22
C THR A 173 -25.62 -12.34 -14.80
N GLN A 174 -25.69 -12.50 -16.15
CA GLN A 174 -25.67 -13.80 -16.82
C GLN A 174 -24.35 -14.17 -17.50
N HIS A 175 -23.22 -13.54 -17.19
CA HIS A 175 -21.95 -14.00 -17.75
C HIS A 175 -21.19 -14.94 -16.82
N PRO A 176 -21.12 -16.26 -17.17
CA PRO A 176 -20.36 -17.26 -16.41
C PRO A 176 -18.82 -17.11 -16.56
N ASP A 177 -18.36 -16.15 -17.34
CA ASP A 177 -16.93 -15.97 -17.68
C ASP A 177 -16.23 -14.90 -16.82
N CYS A 178 -16.54 -14.87 -15.54
CA CYS A 178 -15.63 -14.19 -14.61
C CYS A 178 -14.41 -15.12 -14.42
N PRO A 179 -13.19 -14.74 -14.85
CA PRO A 179 -12.05 -15.64 -14.66
C PRO A 179 -11.94 -16.04 -13.19
N PRO A 180 -11.65 -17.32 -12.84
CA PRO A 180 -11.46 -17.77 -11.46
C PRO A 180 -10.42 -16.94 -10.71
N MET A 181 -9.50 -16.29 -11.41
CA MET A 181 -8.51 -15.34 -10.91
C MET A 181 -9.12 -14.08 -10.25
N LEU A 182 -10.30 -13.64 -10.67
CA LEU A 182 -11.00 -12.51 -10.02
C LEU A 182 -11.58 -12.90 -8.65
N LEU A 183 -11.86 -14.18 -8.42
CA LEU A 183 -12.29 -14.71 -7.14
C LEU A 183 -11.14 -14.83 -6.14
N SER A 184 -9.91 -15.04 -6.61
CA SER A 184 -8.73 -15.06 -5.75
C SER A 184 -8.31 -13.67 -5.27
N LEU A 185 -8.66 -12.61 -6.00
CA LEU A 185 -8.52 -11.22 -5.56
C LEU A 185 -9.53 -10.82 -4.47
N LEU A 186 -10.57 -11.62 -4.30
CA LEU A 186 -11.59 -11.47 -3.25
C LEU A 186 -11.23 -12.30 -2.01
N ASP A 187 -9.95 -12.50 -1.72
CA ASP A 187 -9.43 -13.35 -0.65
C ASP A 187 -10.34 -13.37 0.59
N LEU A 188 -11.36 -14.24 0.53
CA LEU A 188 -12.21 -14.61 1.65
C LEU A 188 -11.55 -15.73 2.48
N THR A 189 -10.27 -15.99 2.20
CA THR A 189 -9.52 -17.03 2.87
C THR A 189 -9.21 -16.63 4.30
N ALA A 190 -9.87 -17.35 5.16
CA ALA A 190 -9.52 -17.66 6.54
C ALA A 190 -9.29 -16.45 7.46
N LEU A 191 -10.35 -16.09 8.15
CA LEU A 191 -10.28 -15.55 9.50
C LEU A 191 -9.49 -16.53 10.38
N THR A 192 -8.18 -16.41 10.36
CA THR A 192 -7.34 -17.05 11.36
C THR A 192 -7.61 -16.33 12.67
N TYR A 193 -8.24 -17.03 13.60
CA TYR A 193 -8.49 -16.56 14.95
C TYR A 193 -7.12 -16.35 15.63
N TRP A 194 -6.81 -15.11 15.95
CA TRP A 194 -5.64 -14.74 16.72
C TRP A 194 -6.01 -14.81 18.20
N ASN A 195 -5.20 -15.48 19.00
CA ASN A 195 -5.39 -15.53 20.45
C ASN A 195 -5.19 -14.15 21.10
N ASP A 196 -5.94 -13.87 22.19
CA ASP A 196 -6.02 -12.58 22.88
C ASP A 196 -4.70 -12.01 23.43
N SER A 197 -3.62 -12.76 23.40
CA SER A 197 -2.30 -12.38 23.94
C SER A 197 -1.24 -12.09 22.86
N VAL A 198 -1.63 -11.87 21.61
CA VAL A 198 -0.65 -11.80 20.52
C VAL A 198 0.13 -10.50 20.57
N ASN A 199 1.45 -10.63 20.69
CA ASN A 199 2.39 -9.50 20.61
C ASN A 199 2.35 -8.92 19.19
N VAL A 200 2.06 -7.62 19.10
CA VAL A 200 1.98 -6.87 17.83
C VAL A 200 3.27 -6.95 17.02
N MET A 201 4.42 -6.99 17.68
CA MET A 201 5.72 -7.16 17.01
C MET A 201 5.84 -8.50 16.30
N ILE A 202 5.34 -9.57 16.92
CA ILE A 202 5.29 -10.89 16.31
C ILE A 202 4.36 -10.87 15.09
N GLN A 203 3.20 -10.22 15.19
CA GLN A 203 2.29 -10.09 14.06
C GLN A 203 2.92 -9.32 12.90
N LEU A 204 3.62 -8.21 13.18
CA LEU A 204 4.38 -7.47 12.17
C LEU A 204 5.44 -8.35 11.51
N ALA A 205 6.23 -9.09 12.29
CA ALA A 205 7.25 -9.99 11.77
C ALA A 205 6.67 -11.11 10.89
N VAL A 206 5.57 -11.75 11.34
CA VAL A 206 4.86 -12.78 10.56
C VAL A 206 4.31 -12.19 9.26
N SER A 207 3.71 -11.01 9.34
CA SER A 207 3.16 -10.31 8.18
C SER A 207 4.27 -9.86 7.20
N MET A 208 5.41 -9.37 7.70
CA MET A 208 6.60 -9.09 6.89
C MET A 208 7.11 -10.34 6.17
N ARG A 209 7.18 -11.47 6.89
CA ARG A 209 7.63 -12.74 6.29
C ARG A 209 6.71 -13.22 5.17
N ALA A 210 5.41 -12.94 5.28
CA ALA A 210 4.41 -13.40 4.31
C ALA A 210 4.57 -12.79 2.91
N HIS A 211 5.16 -11.58 2.76
CA HIS A 211 5.39 -11.00 1.43
C HIS A 211 6.61 -11.58 0.70
N GLY A 212 7.49 -12.34 1.39
CA GLY A 212 8.60 -13.08 0.77
C GLY A 212 9.73 -12.24 0.15
N ARG A 213 9.72 -10.91 0.31
CA ARG A 213 10.68 -10.00 -0.33
C ARG A 213 11.86 -9.62 0.57
N GLY A 214 11.89 -10.10 1.78
CA GLY A 214 12.78 -9.58 2.81
C GLY A 214 12.44 -8.12 3.18
N GLY A 215 12.62 -7.75 4.42
CA GLY A 215 12.31 -6.41 4.90
C GLY A 215 13.12 -6.08 6.14
N THR A 216 13.30 -4.79 6.40
CA THR A 216 13.93 -4.27 7.61
C THR A 216 12.95 -3.35 8.31
N LEU A 217 12.63 -3.66 9.56
CA LEU A 217 11.82 -2.82 10.45
C LEU A 217 12.70 -2.31 11.58
N LEU A 218 12.81 -1.01 11.71
CA LEU A 218 13.57 -0.33 12.74
C LEU A 218 12.61 0.35 13.72
N ILE A 219 12.88 0.22 15.00
CA ILE A 219 12.07 0.83 16.06
C ILE A 219 12.94 1.88 16.74
N VAL A 220 12.42 3.10 16.82
CA VAL A 220 13.10 4.23 17.44
C VAL A 220 12.28 4.75 18.62
N GLN A 221 12.95 5.39 19.56
CA GLN A 221 12.25 6.01 20.69
C GLN A 221 11.35 7.13 20.18
N LYS A 222 10.16 7.21 20.78
CA LYS A 222 9.23 8.31 20.52
C LYS A 222 9.91 9.65 20.74
N GLU A 223 9.62 10.61 19.87
CA GLU A 223 10.15 11.98 19.93
C GLU A 223 11.67 12.11 19.72
N SER A 224 12.42 11.02 19.63
CA SER A 224 13.83 11.04 19.28
C SER A 224 14.03 11.33 17.80
N SER A 225 14.93 12.24 17.48
CA SER A 225 15.38 12.51 16.10
C SER A 225 16.78 11.95 15.82
N ASN A 226 17.41 11.30 16.79
CA ASN A 226 18.80 10.81 16.68
C ASN A 226 18.97 9.82 15.53
N TRP A 227 17.97 8.98 15.28
CA TRP A 227 17.96 8.02 14.18
C TRP A 227 18.17 8.63 12.79
N LEU A 228 17.86 9.93 12.62
CA LEU A 228 18.08 10.67 11.37
C LEU A 228 19.57 10.81 11.00
N GLN A 229 20.48 10.63 11.96
CA GLN A 229 21.93 10.69 11.73
C GLN A 229 22.44 9.43 11.01
N SER A 230 21.75 8.31 11.20
CA SER A 230 22.07 7.02 10.57
C SER A 230 21.25 6.76 9.30
N ILE A 231 20.59 7.78 8.76
CA ILE A 231 19.83 7.66 7.51
C ILE A 231 20.43 8.56 6.43
N ILE A 232 20.61 7.96 5.24
CA ILE A 232 21.09 8.69 4.05
C ILE A 232 19.98 9.64 3.59
N LYS A 233 20.32 10.91 3.42
CA LYS A 233 19.41 11.96 2.95
C LYS A 233 19.55 12.18 1.44
N PRO A 234 18.46 12.57 0.76
CA PRO A 234 17.13 12.81 1.29
C PRO A 234 16.38 11.51 1.60
N ILE A 235 15.53 11.51 2.64
CA ILE A 235 14.64 10.39 2.94
C ILE A 235 13.50 10.43 1.92
N GLN A 236 13.43 9.44 1.06
CA GLN A 236 12.51 9.43 -0.07
C GLN A 236 11.05 9.36 0.39
N TYR A 237 10.72 8.44 1.30
CA TYR A 237 9.34 8.21 1.76
C TYR A 237 9.22 8.58 3.25
N TYR A 238 9.42 9.85 3.54
CA TYR A 238 9.20 10.39 4.88
C TYR A 238 7.71 10.67 5.08
N ILE A 239 7.19 10.30 6.26
CA ILE A 239 5.77 10.42 6.59
C ILE A 239 5.57 11.61 7.52
N GLN A 240 4.73 12.55 7.10
CA GLN A 240 4.47 13.75 7.89
C GLN A 240 3.03 14.24 7.68
N PRO A 241 2.22 14.30 8.74
CA PRO A 241 2.54 13.89 10.12
C PRO A 241 2.79 12.36 10.22
N PRO A 242 3.38 11.86 11.33
CA PRO A 242 3.52 10.42 11.56
C PRO A 242 2.19 9.69 11.44
N PHE A 243 2.20 8.54 10.78
CA PHE A 243 0.98 7.75 10.61
C PHE A 243 0.68 6.95 11.88
N THR A 244 -0.50 7.18 12.45
CA THR A 244 -0.90 6.71 13.77
C THR A 244 -1.97 5.61 13.75
N GLY A 245 -2.23 4.98 12.60
CA GLY A 245 -3.30 3.98 12.45
C GLY A 245 -3.20 2.86 13.48
N LEU A 246 -2.06 2.17 13.51
CA LEU A 246 -1.81 1.09 14.47
C LEU A 246 -1.75 1.61 15.91
N SER A 247 -1.05 2.72 16.16
CA SER A 247 -0.93 3.33 17.49
C SER A 247 -2.28 3.68 18.11
N LYS A 248 -3.19 4.27 17.32
CA LYS A 248 -4.54 4.60 17.77
C LYS A 248 -5.36 3.37 18.14
N LEU A 249 -5.30 2.31 17.33
CA LEU A 249 -6.00 1.06 17.62
C LEU A 249 -5.53 0.40 18.91
N LEU A 250 -4.22 0.45 19.19
CA LEU A 250 -3.66 -0.16 20.39
C LEU A 250 -4.01 0.62 21.67
N LYS A 251 -4.32 1.92 21.57
CA LYS A 251 -4.72 2.78 22.67
C LYS A 251 -6.23 2.76 22.95
N GLN A 252 -7.04 2.19 22.05
CA GLN A 252 -8.49 2.08 22.26
C GLN A 252 -8.79 1.08 23.39
N ASP A 253 -9.77 1.43 24.24
CA ASP A 253 -10.23 0.53 25.28
C ASP A 253 -10.97 -0.67 24.65
N ARG A 254 -10.46 -1.87 24.92
CA ARG A 254 -10.97 -3.13 24.32
C ARG A 254 -12.41 -3.48 24.72
N LYS A 255 -12.97 -2.78 25.70
CA LYS A 255 -14.32 -3.03 26.21
C LYS A 255 -15.45 -2.51 25.32
N GLU A 256 -15.16 -1.55 24.43
CA GLU A 256 -16.19 -0.88 23.62
C GLU A 256 -16.37 -1.43 22.22
N SER A 257 -15.41 -2.18 21.68
CA SER A 257 -15.51 -2.77 20.34
C SER A 257 -15.67 -4.27 20.42
N SER A 258 -16.57 -4.84 19.60
CA SER A 258 -16.63 -6.30 19.49
C SER A 258 -15.25 -6.81 19.10
N GLN A 259 -14.74 -7.80 19.82
CA GLN A 259 -13.40 -8.36 19.67
C GLN A 259 -13.04 -8.70 18.21
N ILE A 260 -14.02 -9.14 17.41
CA ILE A 260 -13.85 -9.51 16.01
C ILE A 260 -13.54 -8.28 15.13
N PHE A 261 -14.25 -7.16 15.32
CA PHE A 261 -14.01 -5.94 14.54
C PHE A 261 -12.66 -5.33 14.87
N TRP A 262 -12.27 -5.32 16.15
CA TRP A 262 -10.96 -4.84 16.58
C TRP A 262 -9.81 -5.70 16.02
N GLN A 263 -9.94 -7.02 16.08
CA GLN A 263 -8.93 -7.94 15.51
C GLN A 263 -8.80 -7.76 13.99
N THR A 264 -9.90 -7.59 13.28
CA THR A 264 -9.89 -7.33 11.83
C THR A 264 -9.20 -6.01 11.50
N ALA A 265 -9.49 -4.95 12.26
CA ALA A 265 -8.83 -3.66 12.12
C ALA A 265 -7.35 -3.74 12.44
N LEU A 266 -6.96 -4.43 13.53
CA LEU A 266 -5.57 -4.66 13.92
C LEU A 266 -4.80 -5.39 12.81
N LYS A 267 -5.35 -6.49 12.31
CA LYS A 267 -4.73 -7.25 11.22
C LYS A 267 -4.50 -6.36 9.99
N ARG A 268 -5.47 -5.54 9.61
CA ARG A 268 -5.36 -4.63 8.47
C ARG A 268 -4.24 -3.60 8.66
N GLU A 269 -4.13 -2.98 9.83
CA GLU A 269 -3.08 -2.01 10.11
C GLU A 269 -1.69 -2.66 10.21
N VAL A 270 -1.60 -3.85 10.79
CA VAL A 270 -0.38 -4.66 10.81
C VAL A 270 0.05 -5.00 9.38
N ASP A 271 -0.87 -5.48 8.55
CA ASP A 271 -0.59 -5.84 7.16
C ASP A 271 -0.18 -4.61 6.32
N HIS A 272 -0.77 -3.45 6.60
CA HIS A 272 -0.41 -2.18 5.97
C HIS A 272 1.05 -1.81 6.27
N LEU A 273 1.42 -1.73 7.55
CA LEU A 273 2.79 -1.39 7.94
C LEU A 273 3.81 -2.43 7.47
N ALA A 274 3.49 -3.72 7.63
CA ALA A 274 4.36 -4.79 7.20
C ALA A 274 4.57 -4.80 5.68
N GLY A 275 3.55 -4.46 4.89
CA GLY A 275 3.66 -4.32 3.44
C GLY A 275 4.73 -3.32 3.03
N LEU A 276 4.83 -2.18 3.74
CA LEU A 276 5.81 -1.14 3.43
C LEU A 276 7.27 -1.58 3.62
N THR A 277 7.52 -2.63 4.42
CA THR A 277 8.87 -3.20 4.57
C THR A 277 9.37 -3.92 3.32
N ALA A 278 8.48 -4.22 2.37
CA ALA A 278 8.84 -4.80 1.07
C ALA A 278 9.44 -3.77 0.10
N VAL A 279 9.30 -2.48 0.38
CA VAL A 279 9.98 -1.42 -0.38
C VAL A 279 11.46 -1.41 -0.03
N ASP A 280 12.32 -1.30 -1.04
CA ASP A 280 13.78 -1.34 -0.83
C ASP A 280 14.26 -0.25 0.12
N GLY A 281 14.84 -0.67 1.25
CA GLY A 281 15.26 0.14 2.38
C GLY A 281 14.61 -0.32 3.68
N ALA A 282 14.74 0.48 4.74
CA ALA A 282 14.17 0.21 6.04
C ALA A 282 12.83 0.95 6.24
N THR A 283 11.92 0.32 6.94
CA THR A 283 10.72 0.94 7.50
C THR A 283 11.01 1.33 8.95
N ILE A 284 10.69 2.55 9.33
CA ILE A 284 11.01 3.12 10.65
C ILE A 284 9.70 3.46 11.36
N ILE A 285 9.51 2.87 12.53
CA ILE A 285 8.38 3.15 13.41
C ILE A 285 8.86 3.64 14.78
N SER A 286 8.03 4.40 15.48
CA SER A 286 8.29 4.76 16.87
C SER A 286 7.99 3.59 17.82
N SER A 287 8.44 3.68 19.07
CA SER A 287 8.08 2.75 20.15
C SER A 287 6.57 2.69 20.43
N ASP A 288 5.81 3.70 19.98
CA ASP A 288 4.35 3.76 20.05
C ASP A 288 3.67 3.21 18.78
N TYR A 289 4.40 2.54 17.89
CA TYR A 289 3.91 2.01 16.61
C TYR A 289 3.41 3.08 15.63
N GLU A 290 3.98 4.28 15.67
CA GLU A 290 3.72 5.33 14.68
C GLU A 290 4.72 5.20 13.53
N LEU A 291 4.25 5.16 12.27
CA LEU A 291 5.13 5.10 11.12
C LEU A 291 5.75 6.47 10.85
N LEU A 292 7.07 6.52 10.77
CA LEU A 292 7.88 7.72 10.54
C LEU A 292 8.43 7.80 9.11
N SER A 293 8.82 6.65 8.56
CA SER A 293 9.40 6.56 7.21
C SER A 293 9.41 5.12 6.72
N PHE A 294 9.49 4.92 5.40
CA PHE A 294 9.82 3.62 4.81
C PHE A 294 10.76 3.81 3.61
N GLY A 295 11.33 2.73 3.09
CA GLY A 295 12.34 2.79 2.03
C GLY A 295 13.56 3.64 2.39
N ALA A 296 13.83 3.81 3.68
CA ALA A 296 14.94 4.61 4.18
C ALA A 296 16.26 3.87 3.99
N LYS A 297 17.24 4.51 3.36
CA LYS A 297 18.57 3.94 3.20
C LYS A 297 19.39 4.18 4.48
N ILE A 298 19.81 3.09 5.11
CA ILE A 298 20.62 3.14 6.31
C ILE A 298 22.05 3.49 5.92
N GLY A 299 22.62 4.49 6.60
CA GLY A 299 24.01 4.83 6.59
C GLY A 299 24.60 4.66 8.00
N ARG A 300 25.86 4.99 8.15
CA ARG A 300 26.51 5.08 9.44
C ARG A 300 26.39 6.50 9.98
N ALA A 301 26.11 6.65 11.27
CA ALA A 301 26.13 7.97 11.90
C ALA A 301 27.53 8.56 11.87
N LYS A 302 27.60 9.88 11.70
CA LYS A 302 28.89 10.58 11.58
C LYS A 302 29.71 10.41 12.87
N GLY A 303 30.95 9.94 12.73
CA GLY A 303 31.86 9.74 13.86
C GLY A 303 31.64 8.44 14.63
N LYS A 304 30.81 7.53 14.14
CA LYS A 304 30.67 6.19 14.69
C LYS A 304 31.54 5.18 13.96
N ASP A 305 32.02 4.19 14.67
CA ASP A 305 32.80 3.07 14.13
C ASP A 305 31.91 1.99 13.50
N ASN A 306 32.54 1.08 12.78
CA ASN A 306 31.85 -0.12 12.32
C ASN A 306 31.54 -1.02 13.52
N ILE A 307 30.39 -1.69 13.46
CA ILE A 307 30.06 -2.69 14.45
C ILE A 307 30.90 -3.95 14.25
N ASP A 308 31.55 -4.41 15.30
CA ASP A 308 32.39 -5.62 15.30
C ASP A 308 31.69 -6.81 15.93
N GLU A 309 30.80 -6.56 16.90
CA GLU A 309 30.04 -7.58 17.61
C GLU A 309 28.56 -7.24 17.69
N LEU A 310 27.70 -8.24 17.54
CA LEU A 310 26.26 -8.12 17.60
C LEU A 310 25.68 -9.22 18.50
N ALA A 311 24.86 -8.82 19.48
CA ALA A 311 24.02 -9.75 20.21
C ALA A 311 22.83 -10.14 19.32
N PHE A 312 22.88 -11.33 18.74
CA PHE A 312 21.86 -11.86 17.87
C PHE A 312 20.93 -12.79 18.65
N SER A 313 19.63 -12.51 18.61
CA SER A 313 18.60 -13.36 19.18
C SER A 313 17.65 -13.78 18.08
N GLU A 314 17.45 -15.07 17.90
CA GLU A 314 16.33 -15.56 17.12
C GLU A 314 15.07 -15.60 18.00
N PRO A 315 13.86 -15.36 17.43
CA PRO A 315 12.62 -15.40 18.19
C PRO A 315 12.19 -16.84 18.48
N ILE A 316 13.12 -17.65 18.99
CA ILE A 316 12.86 -18.98 19.53
C ILE A 316 12.63 -18.79 21.03
N GLU A 317 11.50 -19.27 21.51
CA GLU A 317 11.12 -19.15 22.92
C GLU A 317 12.21 -19.75 23.81
N GLY A 318 12.81 -18.94 24.70
CA GLY A 318 13.87 -19.35 25.62
C GLY A 318 15.29 -19.36 25.05
N GLY A 319 15.52 -18.84 23.85
CA GLY A 319 16.87 -18.73 23.28
C GLY A 319 17.68 -17.58 23.86
N ASP A 320 18.88 -17.83 24.36
CA ASP A 320 19.82 -16.78 24.76
C ASP A 320 20.42 -16.07 23.55
N ALA A 321 20.78 -14.78 23.73
CA ALA A 321 21.45 -14.02 22.69
C ALA A 321 22.86 -14.59 22.43
N VAL A 322 23.21 -14.79 21.17
CA VAL A 322 24.54 -15.25 20.74
C VAL A 322 25.31 -14.06 20.20
N ILE A 323 26.54 -13.88 20.68
CA ILE A 323 27.43 -12.84 20.16
C ILE A 323 28.03 -13.33 18.84
N ILE A 324 27.77 -12.59 17.77
CA ILE A 324 28.28 -12.90 16.44
C ILE A 324 28.91 -11.67 15.77
N HIS A 325 29.85 -11.89 14.87
CA HIS A 325 30.32 -10.83 13.98
C HIS A 325 29.21 -10.49 12.96
N PRO A 326 28.91 -9.20 12.69
CA PRO A 326 27.78 -8.78 11.83
C PRO A 326 27.78 -9.40 10.43
N ALA A 327 28.96 -9.66 9.84
CA ALA A 327 29.09 -10.34 8.55
C ALA A 327 28.56 -11.78 8.55
N LYS A 328 28.36 -12.39 9.72
CA LYS A 328 27.78 -13.73 9.87
C LYS A 328 26.27 -13.70 10.10
N SER A 329 25.67 -12.54 10.32
CA SER A 329 24.22 -12.41 10.61
C SER A 329 23.33 -12.53 9.37
N GLY A 330 23.89 -12.47 8.16
CA GLY A 330 23.13 -12.56 6.92
C GLY A 330 23.57 -11.56 5.85
N GLY A 331 22.63 -11.13 4.99
CA GLY A 331 22.93 -10.19 3.91
C GLY A 331 23.02 -8.74 4.36
N THR A 332 23.16 -7.82 3.39
CA THR A 332 23.36 -6.38 3.61
C THR A 332 22.28 -5.73 4.48
N ARG A 333 21.03 -6.20 4.42
CA ARG A 333 19.92 -5.69 5.27
C ARG A 333 20.19 -5.96 6.75
N HIS A 334 20.72 -7.15 7.09
CA HIS A 334 21.05 -7.49 8.48
C HIS A 334 22.21 -6.62 9.00
N LEU A 335 23.26 -6.47 8.19
CA LEU A 335 24.40 -5.61 8.55
C LEU A 335 23.97 -4.15 8.76
N SER A 336 23.16 -3.62 7.85
CA SER A 336 22.65 -2.26 7.96
C SER A 336 21.77 -2.06 9.20
N ALA A 337 20.90 -3.04 9.51
CA ALA A 337 20.07 -2.99 10.71
C ALA A 337 20.90 -3.06 12.00
N ALA A 338 21.94 -3.90 12.02
CA ALA A 338 22.87 -4.02 13.14
C ALA A 338 23.63 -2.70 13.37
N GLN A 339 24.14 -2.09 12.31
CA GLN A 339 24.82 -0.79 12.40
C GLN A 339 23.89 0.31 12.92
N PHE A 340 22.65 0.35 12.44
CA PHE A 340 21.65 1.31 12.93
C PHE A 340 21.36 1.13 14.42
N ALA A 341 21.27 -0.11 14.90
CA ALA A 341 21.01 -0.38 16.31
C ALA A 341 22.20 -0.04 17.21
N HIS A 342 23.44 -0.09 16.66
CA HIS A 342 24.66 0.29 17.34
C HIS A 342 24.82 1.82 17.45
N ASP A 343 24.45 2.56 16.40
CA ASP A 343 24.60 4.02 16.28
C ASP A 343 23.66 4.80 17.21
#